data_ef54ee7f1469292a1da4db6099b776d0
#
_entry.id   ef54ee7f1469292a1da4db6099b776d0
#
_cell.length_a   1.000
_cell.length_b   1.000
_cell.length_c   1.000
_cell.angle_alpha   90.00
_cell.angle_beta   90.00
_cell.angle_gamma   90.00
#
_symmetry.space_group_name_H-M   'P 1'
#
loop_
_entity.id
_entity.type
_entity.pdbx_description
1 polymer ?
#
loop_
_entity_poly.entity_id
_entity_poly.type
_entity_poly.pdbx_seq_one_letter_code
_entity_poly.pdbx_strand_id
1 'polypeptide(L)'
;MGMYLNPGNTDFEEALNSEIYVDKSMLIEYTNKVLRTQQKFICVSRPRRFGKSIAVNMLSAYYNRKHSSVSLFCDLKISESDTFEKHLNKYNVIRINMQNFLNESHDINEMIGFIEEDLIDEIKDEYPNLKYPKRQTLIKVLASVFSSTDIPFVIIIDEWDCVLRESRINDDGQKIYLEFLCDLFKGQSYIALAYMTGILPIKKYGKHSAINVFYEYSMTDASPISEFTGFTELEVKNICNKYNKSFIEMKRWYDGYSVNGISVYNPKSVVESVIRGGFNWTSTETYEALKVYIEMNFDGLKDTIIELLAGKKITIDTTTFTNDMVTFSSKDDVLTLLIHLGYLTYDFTTKKVFIPNYEISEQYASTIKVMGWYEVVKSLKISDELLKATLDCDEIKVAELIEQIHQDNTSIIKYNDENSLSCVISLAYYSARKTYTFERKLPAGKGYAEIVFIPRVQNNNPAIIIELKYDHSAEEALKQIKDMQYADCLKDYSGEILLVGINYNKKTKKHECSIEKIKK
;
A
#
# COMPACT_ATOMS: atom_id res chain seq x y z
N MET A 1 -1.51 -37.18 -0.55
CA MET A 1 -1.57 -35.75 -0.25
C MET A 1 -1.05 -35.07 -1.50
N GLY A 2 -1.89 -34.34 -2.21
CA GLY A 2 -1.42 -33.61 -3.38
C GLY A 2 -0.62 -32.36 -2.99
N MET A 3 0.27 -31.91 -3.83
CA MET A 3 0.97 -30.65 -3.67
C MET A 3 0.07 -29.47 -4.03
N TYR A 4 -0.72 -29.64 -5.09
CA TYR A 4 -1.61 -28.64 -5.66
C TYR A 4 -3.08 -28.97 -5.46
N LEU A 5 -3.46 -30.26 -5.61
CA LEU A 5 -4.83 -30.75 -5.41
C LEU A 5 -5.01 -31.19 -3.96
N ASN A 6 -5.93 -30.56 -3.26
CA ASN A 6 -6.23 -30.83 -1.86
C ASN A 6 -4.95 -30.84 -0.97
N PRO A 7 -4.16 -29.76 -0.97
CA PRO A 7 -2.90 -29.69 -0.22
C PRO A 7 -3.15 -29.77 1.29
N GLY A 8 -2.09 -30.07 2.05
CA GLY A 8 -2.14 -30.10 3.51
C GLY A 8 -2.45 -28.73 4.14
N ASN A 9 -2.78 -28.76 5.42
CA ASN A 9 -3.16 -27.56 6.18
C ASN A 9 -1.97 -26.89 6.91
N THR A 10 -0.76 -27.45 6.79
CA THR A 10 0.44 -27.06 7.55
C THR A 10 0.74 -25.55 7.47
N ASP A 11 0.64 -24.96 6.27
CA ASP A 11 0.94 -23.54 6.11
C ASP A 11 -0.02 -22.63 6.89
N PHE A 12 -1.28 -23.02 7.02
CA PHE A 12 -2.25 -22.28 7.82
C PHE A 12 -2.07 -22.54 9.32
N GLU A 13 -1.75 -23.78 9.69
CA GLU A 13 -1.43 -24.16 11.07
C GLU A 13 -0.20 -23.38 11.57
N GLU A 14 0.86 -23.26 10.78
CA GLU A 14 2.04 -22.43 11.10
C GLU A 14 1.68 -20.95 11.28
N ALA A 15 0.77 -20.43 10.46
CA ALA A 15 0.30 -19.06 10.60
C ALA A 15 -0.45 -18.85 11.93
N LEU A 16 -1.30 -19.79 12.33
CA LEU A 16 -2.02 -19.77 13.62
C LEU A 16 -1.08 -19.86 14.82
N ASN A 17 -0.01 -20.66 14.71
CA ASN A 17 0.99 -20.84 15.75
C ASN A 17 1.99 -19.68 15.86
N SER A 18 1.90 -18.67 14.98
CA SER A 18 2.77 -17.49 15.04
C SER A 18 2.50 -16.68 16.31
N GLU A 19 3.54 -16.07 16.89
CA GLU A 19 3.44 -15.24 18.11
C GLU A 19 2.37 -14.15 18.00
N ILE A 20 2.22 -13.56 16.80
CA ILE A 20 1.18 -12.57 16.50
C ILE A 20 0.41 -13.07 15.29
N TYR A 21 -0.78 -13.58 15.54
CA TYR A 21 -1.79 -13.88 14.53
C TYR A 21 -2.99 -12.95 14.72
N VAL A 22 -3.50 -12.41 13.62
CA VAL A 22 -4.73 -11.60 13.61
C VAL A 22 -5.80 -12.33 12.81
N ASP A 23 -6.90 -12.63 13.45
CA ASP A 23 -7.99 -13.38 12.87
C ASP A 23 -8.72 -12.60 11.77
N LYS A 24 -8.56 -13.06 10.53
CA LYS A 24 -9.22 -12.57 9.32
C LYS A 24 -10.22 -13.59 8.76
N SER A 25 -10.63 -14.56 9.57
CA SER A 25 -11.46 -15.68 9.12
C SER A 25 -12.85 -15.26 8.61
N MET A 26 -13.33 -14.06 8.93
CA MET A 26 -14.57 -13.51 8.36
C MET A 26 -14.50 -13.26 6.85
N LEU A 27 -13.31 -13.29 6.21
CA LEU A 27 -13.20 -13.41 4.75
C LEU A 27 -13.91 -14.65 4.23
N ILE A 28 -13.88 -15.75 4.99
CA ILE A 28 -14.58 -17.00 4.63
C ILE A 28 -16.10 -16.78 4.58
N GLU A 29 -16.66 -16.01 5.49
CA GLU A 29 -18.09 -15.68 5.44
C GLU A 29 -18.45 -14.95 4.14
N TYR A 30 -17.62 -13.99 3.73
CA TYR A 30 -17.80 -13.33 2.44
C TYR A 30 -17.71 -14.31 1.27
N THR A 31 -16.67 -15.15 1.23
CA THR A 31 -16.49 -16.13 0.14
C THR A 31 -17.59 -17.17 0.13
N ASN A 32 -18.11 -17.61 1.30
CA ASN A 32 -19.26 -18.51 1.40
C ASN A 32 -20.54 -17.93 0.78
N LYS A 33 -20.77 -16.62 0.93
CA LYS A 33 -21.94 -15.92 0.34
C LYS A 33 -21.92 -15.91 -1.18
N VAL A 34 -20.75 -15.90 -1.79
CA VAL A 34 -20.60 -15.81 -3.26
C VAL A 34 -20.33 -17.16 -3.93
N LEU A 35 -20.12 -18.23 -3.18
CA LEU A 35 -19.97 -19.59 -3.71
C LEU A 35 -21.11 -19.95 -4.68
N ARG A 36 -20.74 -20.48 -5.86
CA ARG A 36 -21.70 -20.90 -6.92
C ARG A 36 -22.63 -19.77 -7.41
N THR A 37 -22.28 -18.50 -7.19
CA THR A 37 -22.98 -17.33 -7.76
C THR A 37 -22.21 -16.73 -8.93
N GLN A 38 -22.74 -15.69 -9.56
CA GLN A 38 -22.00 -14.93 -10.58
C GLN A 38 -20.79 -14.17 -9.99
N GLN A 39 -20.78 -13.89 -8.67
CA GLN A 39 -19.73 -13.21 -7.93
C GLN A 39 -18.61 -14.14 -7.41
N LYS A 40 -18.64 -15.42 -7.79
CA LYS A 40 -17.68 -16.45 -7.36
C LYS A 40 -16.22 -16.23 -7.79
N PHE A 41 -15.97 -15.28 -8.66
CA PHE A 41 -14.64 -14.97 -9.18
C PHE A 41 -14.10 -13.73 -8.45
N ILE A 42 -13.11 -13.90 -7.59
CA ILE A 42 -12.55 -12.85 -6.73
C ILE A 42 -11.08 -12.67 -7.04
N CYS A 43 -10.64 -11.42 -7.30
CA CYS A 43 -9.24 -11.07 -7.42
C CYS A 43 -8.87 -10.00 -6.40
N VAL A 44 -7.89 -10.27 -5.54
CA VAL A 44 -7.43 -9.38 -4.47
C VAL A 44 -6.02 -8.89 -4.77
N SER A 45 -5.90 -7.61 -5.09
CA SER A 45 -4.62 -6.97 -5.40
C SER A 45 -4.18 -6.08 -4.23
N ARG A 46 -3.04 -6.44 -3.61
CA ARG A 46 -2.45 -5.72 -2.47
C ARG A 46 -0.94 -5.66 -2.60
N PRO A 47 -0.29 -4.65 -2.04
CA PRO A 47 1.16 -4.61 -1.95
C PRO A 47 1.72 -5.88 -1.29
N ARG A 48 3.02 -6.07 -1.42
CA ARG A 48 3.70 -7.15 -0.70
C ARG A 48 3.49 -7.03 0.81
N ARG A 49 3.43 -8.19 1.51
CA ARG A 49 3.38 -8.29 2.98
C ARG A 49 2.06 -7.84 3.62
N PHE A 50 0.98 -7.73 2.83
CA PHE A 50 -0.36 -7.42 3.33
C PHE A 50 -1.18 -8.67 3.74
N GLY A 51 -0.55 -9.84 3.85
CA GLY A 51 -1.21 -11.06 4.34
C GLY A 51 -1.97 -11.86 3.28
N LYS A 52 -1.75 -11.61 1.97
CA LYS A 52 -2.40 -12.33 0.86
C LYS A 52 -2.23 -13.85 0.96
N SER A 53 -1.00 -14.33 1.11
CA SER A 53 -0.72 -15.77 1.17
C SER A 53 -1.30 -16.43 2.41
N ILE A 54 -1.41 -15.71 3.55
CA ILE A 54 -2.11 -16.22 4.74
C ILE A 54 -3.60 -16.41 4.44
N ALA A 55 -4.24 -15.49 3.74
CA ALA A 55 -5.63 -15.63 3.30
C ALA A 55 -5.81 -16.81 2.33
N VAL A 56 -4.89 -17.01 1.39
CA VAL A 56 -4.83 -18.17 0.48
C VAL A 56 -4.75 -19.47 1.27
N ASN A 57 -3.85 -19.58 2.23
CA ASN A 57 -3.67 -20.78 3.08
C ASN A 57 -4.91 -21.06 3.93
N MET A 58 -5.50 -20.02 4.51
CA MET A 58 -6.75 -20.11 5.29
C MET A 58 -7.91 -20.63 4.45
N LEU A 59 -8.17 -20.04 3.27
CA LEU A 59 -9.23 -20.48 2.37
C LEU A 59 -8.99 -21.91 1.88
N SER A 60 -7.74 -22.27 1.56
CA SER A 60 -7.36 -23.62 1.17
C SER A 60 -7.70 -24.62 2.28
N ALA A 61 -7.27 -24.36 3.51
CA ALA A 61 -7.54 -25.24 4.65
C ALA A 61 -9.04 -25.37 4.96
N TYR A 62 -9.80 -24.28 4.83
CA TYR A 62 -11.23 -24.29 5.12
C TYR A 62 -12.05 -25.11 4.13
N TYR A 63 -11.81 -24.94 2.83
CA TYR A 63 -12.62 -25.59 1.80
C TYR A 63 -12.21 -27.04 1.51
N ASN A 64 -10.97 -27.40 1.80
CA ASN A 64 -10.37 -28.69 1.43
C ASN A 64 -11.09 -29.89 2.06
N ARG A 65 -11.67 -30.74 1.23
CA ARG A 65 -12.42 -31.95 1.66
C ARG A 65 -11.54 -33.10 2.15
N LYS A 66 -10.28 -33.13 1.80
CA LYS A 66 -9.38 -34.27 2.06
C LYS A 66 -8.86 -34.28 3.51
N HIS A 67 -8.69 -33.09 4.10
CA HIS A 67 -8.12 -32.92 5.41
C HIS A 67 -9.08 -32.19 6.33
N SER A 68 -9.41 -32.82 7.47
CA SER A 68 -10.21 -32.13 8.47
C SER A 68 -9.45 -30.92 9.03
N SER A 69 -10.08 -29.79 9.00
CA SER A 69 -9.53 -28.53 9.52
C SER A 69 -10.39 -27.93 10.64
N VAL A 70 -11.38 -28.66 11.15
CA VAL A 70 -12.32 -28.18 12.19
C VAL A 70 -11.56 -27.55 13.37
N SER A 71 -10.52 -28.24 13.87
CA SER A 71 -9.71 -27.76 15.00
C SER A 71 -8.94 -26.46 14.73
N LEU A 72 -8.66 -26.13 13.47
CA LEU A 72 -7.96 -24.90 13.10
C LEU A 72 -8.89 -23.68 13.10
N PHE A 73 -10.22 -23.90 13.04
CA PHE A 73 -11.20 -22.83 12.90
C PHE A 73 -12.13 -22.68 14.11
N CYS A 74 -12.19 -23.67 15.02
CA CYS A 74 -13.16 -23.67 16.12
C CYS A 74 -13.05 -22.44 17.05
N ASP A 75 -11.86 -21.87 17.19
CA ASP A 75 -11.60 -20.69 18.03
C ASP A 75 -11.53 -19.37 17.22
N LEU A 76 -11.81 -19.41 15.91
CA LEU A 76 -11.82 -18.26 15.05
C LEU A 76 -13.24 -17.71 14.85
N LYS A 77 -13.36 -16.42 14.54
CA LYS A 77 -14.65 -15.73 14.36
C LYS A 77 -15.60 -16.41 13.40
N ILE A 78 -15.07 -17.04 12.36
CA ILE A 78 -15.90 -17.76 11.36
C ILE A 78 -16.69 -18.92 11.96
N SER A 79 -16.24 -19.51 13.07
CA SER A 79 -16.95 -20.61 13.73
C SER A 79 -18.33 -20.21 14.24
N GLU A 80 -18.56 -18.92 14.47
CA GLU A 80 -19.84 -18.35 14.89
C GLU A 80 -20.80 -18.08 13.73
N SER A 81 -20.34 -18.21 12.46
CA SER A 81 -21.16 -17.96 11.27
C SER A 81 -22.08 -19.14 10.95
N ASP A 82 -23.34 -18.87 10.63
CA ASP A 82 -24.32 -19.86 10.16
C ASP A 82 -23.88 -20.64 8.90
N THR A 83 -22.89 -20.08 8.18
CA THR A 83 -22.35 -20.70 6.96
C THR A 83 -21.17 -21.61 7.22
N PHE A 84 -20.62 -21.63 8.44
CA PHE A 84 -19.39 -22.34 8.78
C PHE A 84 -19.42 -23.82 8.44
N GLU A 85 -20.31 -24.58 9.06
CA GLU A 85 -20.39 -26.02 8.86
C GLU A 85 -20.87 -26.41 7.45
N LYS A 86 -21.63 -25.52 6.81
CA LYS A 86 -22.21 -25.77 5.49
C LYS A 86 -21.12 -25.95 4.42
N HIS A 87 -20.01 -25.28 4.53
CA HIS A 87 -18.97 -25.21 3.50
C HIS A 87 -17.61 -25.77 3.95
N LEU A 88 -17.41 -25.95 5.27
CA LEU A 88 -16.17 -26.49 5.83
C LEU A 88 -15.88 -27.89 5.30
N ASN A 89 -14.72 -28.09 4.69
CA ASN A 89 -14.22 -29.36 4.17
C ASN A 89 -15.15 -30.02 3.14
N LYS A 90 -15.73 -29.26 2.19
CA LYS A 90 -16.72 -29.79 1.23
C LYS A 90 -16.25 -29.81 -0.23
N TYR A 91 -15.11 -29.18 -0.58
CA TYR A 91 -14.72 -28.90 -1.96
C TYR A 91 -13.41 -29.59 -2.33
N ASN A 92 -13.22 -29.87 -3.62
CA ASN A 92 -11.89 -30.08 -4.14
C ASN A 92 -11.18 -28.71 -4.21
N VAL A 93 -10.01 -28.60 -3.61
CA VAL A 93 -9.23 -27.36 -3.63
C VAL A 93 -8.04 -27.54 -4.53
N ILE A 94 -7.87 -26.63 -5.48
CA ILE A 94 -6.63 -26.46 -6.25
C ILE A 94 -5.97 -25.18 -5.73
N ARG A 95 -4.72 -25.29 -5.24
CA ARG A 95 -3.92 -24.15 -4.78
C ARG A 95 -2.62 -24.09 -5.55
N ILE A 96 -2.41 -22.99 -6.28
CA ILE A 96 -1.25 -22.76 -7.14
C ILE A 96 -0.58 -21.43 -6.73
N ASN A 97 0.74 -21.44 -6.60
CA ASN A 97 1.54 -20.22 -6.61
C ASN A 97 2.20 -20.09 -8.00
N MET A 98 1.76 -19.11 -8.79
CA MET A 98 2.23 -18.94 -10.16
C MET A 98 3.72 -18.58 -10.25
N GLN A 99 4.27 -17.90 -9.24
CA GLN A 99 5.68 -17.53 -9.21
C GLN A 99 6.60 -18.76 -9.17
N ASN A 100 6.18 -19.85 -8.51
CA ASN A 100 6.98 -21.07 -8.45
C ASN A 100 7.13 -21.68 -9.84
N PHE A 101 6.04 -21.88 -10.55
CA PHE A 101 6.07 -22.40 -11.92
C PHE A 101 6.84 -21.50 -12.88
N LEU A 102 6.70 -20.17 -12.73
CA LEU A 102 7.45 -19.21 -13.53
C LEU A 102 8.97 -19.31 -13.30
N ASN A 103 9.39 -19.56 -12.05
CA ASN A 103 10.81 -19.71 -11.71
C ASN A 103 11.43 -21.00 -12.27
N GLU A 104 10.64 -22.05 -12.42
CA GLU A 104 11.07 -23.37 -12.92
C GLU A 104 11.08 -23.44 -14.46
N SER A 105 10.37 -22.54 -15.14
CA SER A 105 10.19 -22.52 -16.59
C SER A 105 11.09 -21.53 -17.30
N HIS A 106 11.41 -21.84 -18.56
CA HIS A 106 12.16 -20.93 -19.44
C HIS A 106 11.24 -19.96 -20.19
N ASP A 107 10.02 -20.40 -20.52
CA ASP A 107 9.01 -19.58 -21.20
C ASP A 107 7.59 -19.91 -20.69
N ILE A 108 6.60 -19.18 -21.21
CA ILE A 108 5.20 -19.30 -20.77
C ILE A 108 4.56 -20.62 -21.21
N ASN A 109 4.93 -21.17 -22.36
CA ASN A 109 4.35 -22.43 -22.82
C ASN A 109 4.81 -23.59 -21.93
N GLU A 110 6.09 -23.58 -21.55
CA GLU A 110 6.65 -24.57 -20.62
C GLU A 110 6.01 -24.41 -19.21
N MET A 111 5.85 -23.17 -18.73
CA MET A 111 5.14 -22.90 -17.46
C MET A 111 3.73 -23.48 -17.46
N ILE A 112 2.95 -23.24 -18.50
CA ILE A 112 1.58 -23.76 -18.62
C ILE A 112 1.60 -25.28 -18.73
N GLY A 113 2.56 -25.83 -19.48
CA GLY A 113 2.77 -27.29 -19.60
C GLY A 113 2.97 -27.94 -18.25
N PHE A 114 3.87 -27.42 -17.42
CA PHE A 114 4.12 -27.93 -16.05
C PHE A 114 2.88 -27.84 -15.17
N ILE A 115 2.14 -26.73 -15.19
CA ILE A 115 0.89 -26.59 -14.45
C ILE A 115 -0.13 -27.65 -14.88
N GLU A 116 -0.30 -27.87 -16.19
CA GLU A 116 -1.25 -28.87 -16.70
C GLU A 116 -0.81 -30.30 -16.36
N GLU A 117 0.45 -30.66 -16.54
CA GLU A 117 0.99 -31.99 -16.27
C GLU A 117 0.86 -32.35 -14.80
N ASP A 118 1.37 -31.52 -13.90
CA ASP A 118 1.35 -31.77 -12.46
C ASP A 118 -0.09 -31.91 -11.93
N LEU A 119 -0.99 -31.01 -12.32
CA LEU A 119 -2.38 -31.08 -11.87
C LEU A 119 -3.14 -32.30 -12.45
N ILE A 120 -2.92 -32.62 -13.73
CA ILE A 120 -3.57 -33.78 -14.36
C ILE A 120 -3.10 -35.05 -13.68
N ASP A 121 -1.83 -35.19 -13.35
CA ASP A 121 -1.29 -36.36 -12.70
C ASP A 121 -1.81 -36.50 -11.26
N GLU A 122 -1.80 -35.43 -10.45
CA GLU A 122 -2.41 -35.45 -9.11
C GLU A 122 -3.91 -35.78 -9.13
N ILE A 123 -4.66 -35.27 -10.13
CA ILE A 123 -6.09 -35.57 -10.29
C ILE A 123 -6.29 -37.05 -10.63
N LYS A 124 -5.47 -37.65 -11.50
CA LYS A 124 -5.55 -39.07 -11.84
C LYS A 124 -5.23 -39.95 -10.64
N ASP A 125 -4.25 -39.57 -9.86
CA ASP A 125 -3.87 -40.29 -8.64
C ASP A 125 -5.00 -40.24 -7.58
N GLU A 126 -5.67 -39.11 -7.45
CA GLU A 126 -6.81 -38.96 -6.52
C GLU A 126 -8.07 -39.69 -7.02
N TYR A 127 -8.26 -39.77 -8.36
CA TYR A 127 -9.45 -40.39 -8.99
C TYR A 127 -9.08 -41.47 -10.01
N PRO A 128 -8.39 -42.56 -9.65
CA PRO A 128 -7.83 -43.54 -10.60
C PRO A 128 -8.90 -44.33 -11.37
N ASN A 129 -10.12 -44.38 -10.86
CA ASN A 129 -11.21 -45.14 -11.46
C ASN A 129 -12.07 -44.34 -12.45
N LEU A 130 -11.78 -43.06 -12.65
CA LEU A 130 -12.52 -42.21 -13.58
C LEU A 130 -12.10 -42.45 -15.03
N LYS A 131 -13.08 -42.36 -15.94
CA LYS A 131 -12.80 -42.35 -17.38
C LYS A 131 -12.48 -40.95 -17.85
N TYR A 132 -11.24 -40.75 -18.25
CA TYR A 132 -10.77 -39.46 -18.77
C TYR A 132 -10.92 -39.41 -20.30
N PRO A 133 -11.08 -38.18 -20.89
CA PRO A 133 -11.15 -38.03 -22.35
C PRO A 133 -9.82 -38.41 -23.01
N LYS A 134 -9.88 -38.89 -24.28
CA LYS A 134 -8.66 -39.27 -25.03
C LYS A 134 -7.66 -38.10 -25.15
N ARG A 135 -8.14 -36.86 -25.43
CA ARG A 135 -7.35 -35.64 -25.41
C ARG A 135 -7.50 -35.02 -24.01
N GLN A 136 -6.46 -35.15 -23.23
CA GLN A 136 -6.43 -34.68 -21.85
C GLN A 136 -5.89 -33.27 -21.83
N THR A 137 -6.74 -32.28 -21.64
CA THR A 137 -6.39 -30.91 -21.21
C THR A 137 -6.87 -30.75 -19.78
N LEU A 138 -6.25 -29.91 -18.99
CA LEU A 138 -6.64 -29.69 -17.60
C LEU A 138 -8.14 -29.41 -17.48
N ILE A 139 -8.69 -28.53 -18.31
CA ILE A 139 -10.11 -28.18 -18.33
C ILE A 139 -11.02 -29.40 -18.49
N LYS A 140 -10.69 -30.30 -19.44
CA LYS A 140 -11.48 -31.49 -19.69
C LYS A 140 -11.38 -32.50 -18.54
N VAL A 141 -10.23 -32.61 -17.93
CA VAL A 141 -10.00 -33.47 -16.78
C VAL A 141 -10.80 -32.95 -15.57
N LEU A 142 -10.76 -31.67 -15.25
CA LEU A 142 -11.56 -31.04 -14.20
C LEU A 142 -13.08 -31.24 -14.43
N ALA A 143 -13.54 -31.00 -15.66
CA ALA A 143 -14.94 -31.21 -16.03
C ALA A 143 -15.37 -32.69 -15.87
N SER A 144 -14.49 -33.66 -16.19
CA SER A 144 -14.76 -35.08 -16.01
C SER A 144 -14.89 -35.48 -14.54
N VAL A 145 -14.03 -34.95 -13.67
CA VAL A 145 -14.11 -35.15 -12.22
C VAL A 145 -15.43 -34.60 -11.69
N PHE A 146 -15.76 -33.35 -12.01
CA PHE A 146 -17.00 -32.72 -11.55
C PHE A 146 -18.23 -33.46 -12.04
N SER A 147 -18.28 -33.82 -13.32
CA SER A 147 -19.39 -34.58 -13.90
C SER A 147 -19.61 -35.94 -13.24
N SER A 148 -18.56 -36.58 -12.75
CA SER A 148 -18.61 -37.91 -12.14
C SER A 148 -18.86 -37.88 -10.64
N THR A 149 -18.45 -36.82 -9.95
CA THR A 149 -18.48 -36.74 -8.47
C THR A 149 -19.52 -35.77 -7.94
N ASP A 150 -19.98 -34.82 -8.77
CA ASP A 150 -20.77 -33.63 -8.39
C ASP A 150 -20.07 -32.71 -7.34
N ILE A 151 -18.77 -32.93 -7.13
CA ILE A 151 -17.99 -32.11 -6.19
C ILE A 151 -17.23 -31.04 -6.98
N PRO A 152 -17.60 -29.75 -6.84
CA PRO A 152 -16.96 -28.70 -7.58
C PRO A 152 -15.62 -28.31 -6.96
N PHE A 153 -14.88 -27.48 -7.69
CA PHE A 153 -13.56 -26.99 -7.31
C PHE A 153 -13.61 -25.57 -6.72
N VAL A 154 -12.83 -25.37 -5.69
CA VAL A 154 -12.35 -24.06 -5.25
C VAL A 154 -10.93 -23.90 -5.78
N ILE A 155 -10.73 -22.95 -6.71
CA ILE A 155 -9.44 -22.72 -7.34
C ILE A 155 -8.83 -21.46 -6.75
N ILE A 156 -7.65 -21.60 -6.16
CA ILE A 156 -6.92 -20.51 -5.47
C ILE A 156 -5.58 -20.32 -6.17
N ILE A 157 -5.33 -19.09 -6.65
CA ILE A 157 -4.10 -18.73 -7.33
C ILE A 157 -3.43 -17.60 -6.57
N ASP A 158 -2.23 -17.84 -6.05
CA ASP A 158 -1.38 -16.80 -5.46
C ASP A 158 -0.39 -16.27 -6.50
N GLU A 159 -0.03 -14.97 -6.40
CA GLU A 159 0.90 -14.26 -7.30
C GLU A 159 0.50 -14.39 -8.79
N TRP A 160 -0.82 -14.29 -9.09
CA TRP A 160 -1.34 -14.45 -10.46
C TRP A 160 -0.67 -13.51 -11.48
N ASP A 161 -0.24 -12.34 -11.04
CA ASP A 161 0.31 -11.26 -11.85
C ASP A 161 1.84 -11.35 -12.05
N CYS A 162 2.49 -12.42 -11.57
CA CYS A 162 3.95 -12.57 -11.66
C CYS A 162 4.46 -12.51 -13.10
N VAL A 163 3.72 -13.06 -14.04
CA VAL A 163 4.04 -13.03 -15.49
C VAL A 163 4.02 -11.60 -16.04
N LEU A 164 3.13 -10.74 -15.54
CA LEU A 164 3.03 -9.34 -15.96
C LEU A 164 4.13 -8.46 -15.35
N ARG A 165 4.75 -8.93 -14.27
CA ARG A 165 5.84 -8.24 -13.55
C ARG A 165 7.23 -8.69 -13.99
N GLU A 166 7.33 -9.77 -14.75
CA GLU A 166 8.60 -10.35 -15.16
C GLU A 166 9.06 -9.78 -16.50
N SER A 167 10.17 -9.03 -16.49
CA SER A 167 10.70 -8.33 -17.67
C SER A 167 11.16 -9.25 -18.80
N ARG A 168 11.47 -10.52 -18.49
CA ARG A 168 11.85 -11.52 -19.52
C ARG A 168 10.67 -11.99 -20.37
N ILE A 169 9.43 -11.74 -19.93
CA ILE A 169 8.21 -12.16 -20.62
C ILE A 169 7.71 -11.02 -21.50
N ASN A 170 7.66 -11.25 -22.79
CA ASN A 170 7.14 -10.31 -23.77
C ASN A 170 5.60 -10.30 -23.83
N ASP A 171 5.03 -9.36 -24.58
CA ASP A 171 3.57 -9.20 -24.72
C ASP A 171 2.87 -10.44 -25.23
N ASP A 172 3.48 -11.21 -26.15
CA ASP A 172 2.90 -12.46 -26.66
C ASP A 172 2.82 -13.51 -25.57
N GLY A 173 3.87 -13.67 -24.75
CA GLY A 173 3.86 -14.55 -23.59
C GLY A 173 2.81 -14.16 -22.57
N GLN A 174 2.69 -12.87 -22.24
CA GLN A 174 1.63 -12.37 -21.36
C GLN A 174 0.23 -12.69 -21.91
N LYS A 175 0.04 -12.56 -23.22
CA LYS A 175 -1.23 -12.88 -23.88
C LYS A 175 -1.56 -14.38 -23.77
N ILE A 176 -0.61 -15.26 -24.05
CA ILE A 176 -0.79 -16.72 -23.92
C ILE A 176 -1.20 -17.08 -22.48
N TYR A 177 -0.54 -16.50 -21.49
CA TYR A 177 -0.88 -16.70 -20.07
C TYR A 177 -2.31 -16.25 -19.73
N LEU A 178 -2.71 -15.07 -20.19
CA LEU A 178 -4.06 -14.55 -19.97
C LEU A 178 -5.12 -15.39 -20.69
N GLU A 179 -4.83 -15.94 -21.86
CA GLU A 179 -5.70 -16.89 -22.58
C GLU A 179 -5.85 -18.21 -21.78
N PHE A 180 -4.77 -18.74 -21.23
CA PHE A 180 -4.82 -19.92 -20.36
C PHE A 180 -5.71 -19.68 -19.14
N LEU A 181 -5.57 -18.55 -18.43
CA LEU A 181 -6.45 -18.22 -17.31
C LEU A 181 -7.90 -18.04 -17.75
N CYS A 182 -8.14 -17.44 -18.92
CA CYS A 182 -9.48 -17.31 -19.48
C CYS A 182 -10.14 -18.67 -19.68
N ASP A 183 -9.44 -19.59 -20.31
CA ASP A 183 -9.94 -20.92 -20.61
C ASP A 183 -10.20 -21.74 -19.32
N LEU A 184 -9.34 -21.58 -18.32
CA LEU A 184 -9.50 -22.22 -17.02
C LEU A 184 -10.76 -21.76 -16.27
N PHE A 185 -11.15 -20.48 -16.41
CA PHE A 185 -12.19 -19.89 -15.58
C PHE A 185 -13.51 -19.60 -16.30
N LYS A 186 -13.46 -19.13 -17.55
CA LYS A 186 -14.65 -18.62 -18.23
C LYS A 186 -15.58 -19.72 -18.71
N GLY A 187 -16.84 -19.65 -18.28
CA GLY A 187 -17.88 -20.59 -18.71
C GLY A 187 -17.77 -21.99 -18.07
N GLN A 188 -16.93 -22.16 -17.05
CA GLN A 188 -16.70 -23.48 -16.43
C GLN A 188 -17.67 -23.77 -15.29
N SER A 189 -18.43 -24.86 -15.41
CA SER A 189 -19.42 -25.28 -14.41
C SER A 189 -18.81 -25.98 -13.18
N TYR A 190 -17.60 -26.50 -13.30
CA TYR A 190 -16.89 -27.18 -12.22
C TYR A 190 -16.40 -26.23 -11.12
N ILE A 191 -16.44 -24.91 -11.30
CA ILE A 191 -15.94 -23.93 -10.36
C ILE A 191 -17.01 -23.53 -9.36
N ALA A 192 -16.75 -23.75 -8.07
CA ALA A 192 -17.53 -23.21 -6.97
C ALA A 192 -17.07 -21.80 -6.57
N LEU A 193 -15.76 -21.58 -6.52
CA LEU A 193 -15.10 -20.32 -6.19
C LEU A 193 -13.77 -20.26 -6.93
N ALA A 194 -13.40 -19.10 -7.45
CA ALA A 194 -12.05 -18.79 -7.88
C ALA A 194 -11.55 -17.58 -7.07
N TYR A 195 -10.41 -17.73 -6.40
CA TYR A 195 -9.80 -16.68 -5.60
C TYR A 195 -8.37 -16.47 -6.05
N MET A 196 -8.09 -15.30 -6.59
CA MET A 196 -6.74 -14.93 -7.04
C MET A 196 -6.15 -13.82 -6.18
N THR A 197 -4.84 -13.90 -5.92
CA THR A 197 -4.12 -12.80 -5.27
C THR A 197 -2.92 -12.37 -6.08
N GLY A 198 -2.62 -11.06 -6.04
CA GLY A 198 -1.49 -10.46 -6.71
C GLY A 198 -1.16 -9.07 -6.16
N ILE A 199 -0.28 -8.37 -6.83
CA ILE A 199 0.05 -6.97 -6.56
C ILE A 199 -0.72 -6.06 -7.51
N LEU A 200 -0.66 -6.38 -8.81
CA LEU A 200 -1.32 -5.60 -9.85
C LEU A 200 -2.80 -5.99 -9.96
N PRO A 201 -3.67 -5.02 -10.24
CA PRO A 201 -5.03 -5.29 -10.66
C PRO A 201 -5.07 -5.96 -12.06
N ILE A 202 -6.23 -6.52 -12.40
CA ILE A 202 -6.41 -7.21 -13.68
C ILE A 202 -6.24 -6.24 -14.84
N LYS A 203 -5.44 -6.63 -15.83
CA LYS A 203 -5.15 -5.81 -17.02
C LYS A 203 -6.42 -5.48 -17.79
N LYS A 204 -6.68 -4.18 -17.99
CA LYS A 204 -7.93 -3.66 -18.60
C LYS A 204 -7.93 -3.64 -20.14
N TYR A 205 -6.81 -3.94 -20.80
CA TYR A 205 -6.60 -3.62 -22.21
C TYR A 205 -6.68 -4.77 -23.20
N GLY A 206 -7.19 -4.42 -24.39
CA GLY A 206 -7.15 -5.18 -25.62
C GLY A 206 -8.43 -5.96 -25.92
N LYS A 207 -8.53 -6.53 -27.12
CA LYS A 207 -9.58 -7.47 -27.55
C LYS A 207 -9.68 -8.72 -26.67
N HIS A 208 -8.79 -8.83 -25.71
CA HIS A 208 -8.61 -9.91 -24.75
C HIS A 208 -8.82 -9.41 -23.31
N SER A 209 -10.02 -8.91 -23.00
CA SER A 209 -10.43 -8.85 -21.60
C SER A 209 -10.73 -10.30 -21.14
N ALA A 210 -9.67 -11.13 -21.17
CA ALA A 210 -9.76 -12.56 -20.98
C ALA A 210 -10.32 -12.91 -19.60
N ILE A 211 -9.98 -12.11 -18.57
CA ILE A 211 -10.30 -12.37 -17.17
C ILE A 211 -11.33 -11.34 -16.62
N ASN A 212 -12.19 -10.79 -17.47
CA ASN A 212 -13.20 -9.81 -17.09
C ASN A 212 -14.35 -10.36 -16.22
N VAL A 213 -14.31 -11.64 -15.92
CA VAL A 213 -15.29 -12.29 -15.03
C VAL A 213 -15.01 -12.08 -13.55
N PHE A 214 -13.79 -11.63 -13.20
CA PHE A 214 -13.38 -11.43 -11.82
C PHE A 214 -13.87 -10.10 -11.24
N TYR A 215 -14.41 -10.16 -10.04
CA TYR A 215 -14.61 -8.99 -9.18
C TYR A 215 -13.27 -8.64 -8.55
N GLU A 216 -12.81 -7.45 -8.83
CA GLU A 216 -11.49 -6.99 -8.46
C GLU A 216 -11.55 -6.10 -7.22
N TYR A 217 -10.66 -6.38 -6.26
CA TYR A 217 -10.51 -5.66 -5.01
C TYR A 217 -9.05 -5.20 -4.87
N SER A 218 -8.79 -3.96 -5.29
CA SER A 218 -7.45 -3.39 -5.35
C SER A 218 -7.20 -2.30 -4.29
N MET A 219 -6.05 -1.65 -4.33
CA MET A 219 -5.75 -0.52 -3.45
C MET A 219 -6.56 0.74 -3.78
N THR A 220 -7.15 0.80 -4.95
CA THR A 220 -8.01 1.93 -5.37
C THR A 220 -9.48 1.67 -5.13
N ASP A 221 -9.91 0.39 -5.05
CA ASP A 221 -11.27 -0.03 -4.68
C ASP A 221 -11.27 -1.46 -4.14
N ALA A 222 -11.63 -1.62 -2.88
CA ALA A 222 -11.61 -2.93 -2.21
C ALA A 222 -12.87 -3.25 -1.40
N SER A 223 -13.93 -2.46 -1.53
CA SER A 223 -15.20 -2.76 -0.84
C SER A 223 -15.87 -4.00 -1.43
N PRO A 224 -16.38 -4.95 -0.62
CA PRO A 224 -16.54 -4.90 0.83
C PRO A 224 -15.44 -5.63 1.63
N ILE A 225 -14.32 -6.04 1.02
CA ILE A 225 -13.30 -6.88 1.67
C ILE A 225 -12.06 -6.12 2.13
N SER A 226 -12.16 -4.80 2.27
CA SER A 226 -11.04 -3.91 2.61
C SER A 226 -10.28 -4.30 3.89
N GLU A 227 -10.99 -4.81 4.90
CA GLU A 227 -10.44 -5.15 6.22
C GLU A 227 -9.77 -6.52 6.32
N PHE A 228 -9.94 -7.39 5.31
CA PHE A 228 -9.44 -8.78 5.40
C PHE A 228 -8.00 -8.94 4.95
N THR A 229 -7.41 -7.92 4.36
CA THR A 229 -5.98 -7.88 3.99
C THR A 229 -5.32 -6.64 4.59
N GLY A 230 -4.20 -6.83 5.28
CA GLY A 230 -3.61 -5.82 6.15
C GLY A 230 -4.23 -5.83 7.56
N PHE A 231 -3.69 -5.01 8.48
CA PHE A 231 -4.26 -4.84 9.82
C PHE A 231 -5.05 -3.54 9.89
N THR A 232 -6.22 -3.59 10.52
CA THR A 232 -7.02 -2.40 10.83
C THR A 232 -6.44 -1.62 12.02
N GLU A 233 -6.83 -0.36 12.18
CA GLU A 233 -6.39 0.46 13.31
C GLU A 233 -6.72 -0.19 14.66
N LEU A 234 -7.91 -0.79 14.79
CA LEU A 234 -8.33 -1.47 16.03
C LEU A 234 -7.45 -2.68 16.35
N GLU A 235 -7.12 -3.48 15.35
CA GLU A 235 -6.25 -4.65 15.51
C GLU A 235 -4.84 -4.23 15.93
N VAL A 236 -4.28 -3.19 15.30
CA VAL A 236 -2.96 -2.65 15.68
C VAL A 236 -2.98 -2.09 17.10
N LYS A 237 -4.04 -1.39 17.49
CA LYS A 237 -4.19 -0.89 18.87
C LYS A 237 -4.24 -2.03 19.88
N ASN A 238 -4.96 -3.11 19.57
CA ASN A 238 -5.01 -4.30 20.42
C ASN A 238 -3.65 -4.99 20.54
N ILE A 239 -2.91 -5.12 19.43
CA ILE A 239 -1.53 -5.64 19.45
C ILE A 239 -0.64 -4.75 20.32
N CYS A 240 -0.67 -3.43 20.14
CA CYS A 240 0.13 -2.51 20.95
C CYS A 240 -0.18 -2.63 22.43
N ASN A 241 -1.46 -2.74 22.80
CA ASN A 241 -1.87 -2.94 24.20
C ASN A 241 -1.36 -4.27 24.76
N LYS A 242 -1.51 -5.38 24.01
CA LYS A 242 -1.07 -6.72 24.43
C LYS A 242 0.44 -6.78 24.67
N TYR A 243 1.23 -6.11 23.84
CA TYR A 243 2.71 -6.16 23.87
C TYR A 243 3.34 -4.93 24.53
N ASN A 244 2.54 -4.06 25.16
CA ASN A 244 3.01 -2.82 25.82
C ASN A 244 3.86 -1.94 24.88
N LYS A 245 3.37 -1.71 23.66
CA LYS A 245 4.01 -0.83 22.66
C LYS A 245 3.21 0.46 22.49
N SER A 246 3.89 1.54 22.11
CA SER A 246 3.25 2.82 21.82
C SER A 246 2.42 2.75 20.55
N PHE A 247 1.08 2.82 20.68
CA PHE A 247 0.20 2.90 19.52
C PHE A 247 0.41 4.21 18.73
N ILE A 248 0.74 5.31 19.39
CA ILE A 248 1.01 6.61 18.74
C ILE A 248 2.19 6.50 17.78
N GLU A 249 3.30 5.87 18.23
CA GLU A 249 4.46 5.64 17.37
C GLU A 249 4.15 4.63 16.24
N MET A 250 3.42 3.56 16.55
CA MET A 250 3.01 2.58 15.54
C MET A 250 2.14 3.23 14.45
N LYS A 251 1.18 4.07 14.85
CA LYS A 251 0.34 4.83 13.94
C LYS A 251 1.17 5.75 13.04
N ARG A 252 2.11 6.48 13.62
CA ARG A 252 2.99 7.37 12.86
C ARG A 252 3.78 6.64 11.79
N TRP A 253 4.36 5.51 12.14
CA TRP A 253 5.26 4.79 11.25
C TRP A 253 4.53 4.05 10.14
N TYR A 254 3.34 3.53 10.38
CA TYR A 254 2.72 2.52 9.53
C TYR A 254 1.26 2.80 9.13
N ASP A 255 0.59 3.80 9.74
CA ASP A 255 -0.75 4.21 9.32
C ASP A 255 -0.71 4.93 7.96
N GLY A 256 -1.89 5.12 7.36
CA GLY A 256 -2.07 6.01 6.21
C GLY A 256 -2.41 5.31 4.91
N TYR A 257 -2.38 3.98 4.83
CA TYR A 257 -3.02 3.32 3.71
C TYR A 257 -4.53 3.41 3.88
N SER A 258 -5.18 4.17 3.01
CA SER A 258 -6.63 4.29 2.99
C SER A 258 -7.21 3.39 1.91
N VAL A 259 -8.04 2.43 2.32
CA VAL A 259 -8.73 1.54 1.40
C VAL A 259 -10.23 1.64 1.66
N ASN A 260 -10.93 2.35 0.77
CA ASN A 260 -12.36 2.68 0.93
C ASN A 260 -12.70 3.33 2.29
N GLY A 261 -11.87 4.25 2.75
CA GLY A 261 -12.05 4.96 4.02
C GLY A 261 -11.63 4.16 5.28
N ILE A 262 -11.22 2.91 5.12
CA ILE A 262 -10.65 2.11 6.21
C ILE A 262 -9.15 2.31 6.24
N SER A 263 -8.61 2.66 7.42
CA SER A 263 -7.16 2.72 7.64
C SER A 263 -6.59 1.32 7.78
N VAL A 264 -5.58 1.01 6.96
CA VAL A 264 -4.95 -0.32 6.90
C VAL A 264 -3.44 -0.16 7.08
N TYR A 265 -2.86 -1.05 7.88
CA TYR A 265 -1.43 -1.11 8.19
C TYR A 265 -0.78 -2.31 7.51
N ASN A 266 0.51 -2.19 7.17
CA ASN A 266 1.30 -3.33 6.70
C ASN A 266 1.55 -4.31 7.87
N PRO A 267 1.02 -5.56 7.82
CA PRO A 267 1.18 -6.53 8.90
C PRO A 267 2.63 -6.82 9.26
N LYS A 268 3.50 -6.97 8.26
CA LYS A 268 4.91 -7.31 8.50
C LYS A 268 5.62 -6.21 9.28
N SER A 269 5.43 -4.95 8.90
CA SER A 269 6.05 -3.82 9.59
C SER A 269 5.59 -3.72 11.05
N VAL A 270 4.29 -3.91 11.30
CA VAL A 270 3.73 -3.93 12.65
C VAL A 270 4.31 -5.07 13.48
N VAL A 271 4.27 -6.30 12.97
CA VAL A 271 4.74 -7.50 13.68
C VAL A 271 6.24 -7.41 13.99
N GLU A 272 7.06 -7.03 13.03
CA GLU A 272 8.51 -6.89 13.24
C GLU A 272 8.85 -5.80 14.27
N SER A 273 8.12 -4.68 14.26
CA SER A 273 8.29 -3.64 15.29
C SER A 273 7.92 -4.10 16.69
N VAL A 274 6.93 -4.96 16.81
CA VAL A 274 6.53 -5.51 18.10
C VAL A 274 7.56 -6.52 18.62
N ILE A 275 7.96 -7.48 17.76
CA ILE A 275 8.83 -8.60 18.16
C ILE A 275 10.28 -8.16 18.33
N ARG A 276 10.83 -7.45 17.33
CA ARG A 276 12.25 -7.07 17.31
C ARG A 276 12.53 -5.69 17.89
N GLY A 277 11.49 -4.87 18.04
CA GLY A 277 11.63 -3.47 18.39
C GLY A 277 12.16 -2.61 17.24
N GLY A 278 12.12 -1.28 17.41
CA GLY A 278 12.50 -0.35 16.35
C GLY A 278 11.43 -0.22 15.25
N PHE A 279 11.79 0.49 14.19
CA PHE A 279 10.90 0.82 13.06
C PHE A 279 11.70 0.73 11.74
N ASN A 280 11.03 0.90 10.60
CA ASN A 280 11.63 0.87 9.26
C ASN A 280 12.00 -0.55 8.76
N TRP A 281 11.07 -1.48 8.88
CA TRP A 281 11.28 -2.90 8.54
C TRP A 281 11.04 -3.23 7.06
N THR A 282 10.42 -2.33 6.27
CA THR A 282 10.21 -2.55 4.83
C THR A 282 11.42 -2.18 3.97
N SER A 283 12.41 -1.48 4.53
CA SER A 283 13.55 -0.92 3.78
C SER A 283 14.45 -1.92 3.08
N THR A 284 14.26 -3.22 3.30
CA THR A 284 15.18 -4.26 2.82
C THR A 284 14.93 -4.78 1.40
N GLU A 285 13.83 -4.39 0.72
CA GLU A 285 13.46 -5.10 -0.52
C GLU A 285 13.20 -4.25 -1.76
N THR A 286 13.11 -2.91 -1.70
CA THR A 286 12.39 -2.24 -2.78
C THR A 286 12.97 -0.92 -3.30
N TYR A 287 14.14 -0.52 -2.89
CA TYR A 287 14.80 0.68 -3.45
C TYR A 287 14.89 0.66 -4.97
N GLU A 288 15.21 -0.51 -5.55
CA GLU A 288 15.42 -0.65 -6.98
C GLU A 288 14.12 -0.42 -7.77
N ALA A 289 13.00 -0.97 -7.30
CA ALA A 289 11.73 -0.79 -7.98
C ALA A 289 11.28 0.68 -7.97
N LEU A 290 11.29 1.34 -6.80
CA LEU A 290 10.93 2.75 -6.69
C LEU A 290 11.86 3.63 -7.54
N LYS A 291 13.18 3.34 -7.51
CA LYS A 291 14.19 4.06 -8.29
C LYS A 291 13.88 4.04 -9.78
N VAL A 292 13.59 2.88 -10.36
CA VAL A 292 13.29 2.71 -11.79
C VAL A 292 12.18 3.66 -12.24
N TYR A 293 11.08 3.73 -11.49
CA TYR A 293 9.94 4.58 -11.87
C TYR A 293 10.19 6.06 -11.66
N ILE A 294 10.92 6.44 -10.60
CA ILE A 294 11.26 7.85 -10.35
C ILE A 294 12.29 8.36 -11.38
N GLU A 295 13.25 7.53 -11.79
CA GLU A 295 14.28 7.89 -12.79
C GLU A 295 13.70 8.17 -14.18
N MET A 296 12.55 7.62 -14.51
CA MET A 296 11.88 7.88 -15.78
C MET A 296 11.62 9.38 -16.02
N ASN A 297 11.47 10.17 -14.95
CA ASN A 297 11.13 11.61 -14.98
C ASN A 297 10.08 11.96 -16.04
N PHE A 298 9.08 11.11 -16.15
CA PHE A 298 8.07 11.17 -17.19
C PHE A 298 7.02 12.22 -16.82
N ASP A 299 6.69 13.12 -17.74
CA ASP A 299 5.60 14.09 -17.62
C ASP A 299 5.62 14.92 -16.32
N GLY A 300 6.80 15.37 -15.86
CA GLY A 300 6.97 16.12 -14.62
C GLY A 300 6.85 15.29 -13.34
N LEU A 301 7.05 13.98 -13.43
CA LEU A 301 6.98 13.07 -12.29
C LEU A 301 7.94 13.47 -11.17
N LYS A 302 9.15 13.95 -11.49
CA LYS A 302 10.14 14.42 -10.50
C LYS A 302 9.56 15.51 -9.61
N ASP A 303 8.95 16.54 -10.21
CA ASP A 303 8.34 17.64 -9.47
C ASP A 303 7.19 17.15 -8.59
N THR A 304 6.39 16.24 -9.13
CA THR A 304 5.29 15.60 -8.40
C THR A 304 5.77 14.81 -7.17
N ILE A 305 6.87 14.05 -7.29
CA ILE A 305 7.46 13.32 -6.16
C ILE A 305 7.99 14.28 -5.09
N ILE A 306 8.58 15.40 -5.49
CA ILE A 306 9.03 16.45 -4.55
C ILE A 306 7.84 17.06 -3.81
N GLU A 307 6.76 17.35 -4.50
CA GLU A 307 5.52 17.85 -3.87
C GLU A 307 4.91 16.83 -2.89
N LEU A 308 4.92 15.54 -3.24
CA LEU A 308 4.47 14.47 -2.36
C LEU A 308 5.34 14.36 -1.09
N LEU A 309 6.67 14.45 -1.24
CA LEU A 309 7.61 14.50 -0.10
C LEU A 309 7.39 15.74 0.78
N ALA A 310 7.02 16.86 0.17
CA ALA A 310 6.61 18.05 0.92
C ALA A 310 5.27 17.88 1.67
N GLY A 311 4.60 16.71 1.57
CA GLY A 311 3.34 16.41 2.23
C GLY A 311 2.10 16.92 1.48
N LYS A 312 2.24 17.29 0.20
CA LYS A 312 1.11 17.68 -0.64
C LYS A 312 0.31 16.45 -1.08
N LYS A 313 -1.00 16.58 -1.10
CA LYS A 313 -1.91 15.59 -1.70
C LYS A 313 -2.24 16.03 -3.13
N ILE A 314 -2.01 15.16 -4.10
CA ILE A 314 -2.10 15.48 -5.53
C ILE A 314 -3.27 14.74 -6.15
N THR A 315 -4.10 15.46 -6.92
CA THR A 315 -5.20 14.86 -7.66
C THR A 315 -4.65 14.10 -8.88
N ILE A 316 -5.08 12.86 -9.08
CA ILE A 316 -4.70 12.01 -10.21
C ILE A 316 -5.91 11.35 -10.85
N ASP A 317 -5.76 10.95 -12.10
CA ASP A 317 -6.70 10.09 -12.81
C ASP A 317 -6.16 8.65 -12.87
N THR A 318 -6.79 7.73 -12.13
CA THR A 318 -6.40 6.31 -12.10
C THR A 318 -7.02 5.50 -13.24
N THR A 319 -7.87 6.09 -14.09
CA THR A 319 -8.66 5.36 -15.10
C THR A 319 -7.85 4.97 -16.33
N THR A 320 -6.78 5.70 -16.63
CA THR A 320 -5.91 5.48 -17.79
C THR A 320 -4.88 4.38 -17.59
N PHE A 321 -4.62 4.01 -16.34
CA PHE A 321 -3.64 2.97 -16.01
C PHE A 321 -4.06 1.60 -16.58
N THR A 322 -3.17 1.00 -17.36
CA THR A 322 -3.41 -0.26 -18.09
C THR A 322 -3.19 -1.52 -17.26
N ASN A 323 -2.77 -1.35 -15.99
CA ASN A 323 -2.45 -2.42 -15.06
C ASN A 323 -1.25 -3.29 -15.50
N ASP A 324 -0.27 -2.67 -16.12
CA ASP A 324 1.05 -3.28 -16.39
C ASP A 324 2.18 -2.39 -15.82
N MET A 325 3.43 -2.85 -15.93
CA MET A 325 4.58 -2.16 -15.35
C MET A 325 5.43 -1.40 -16.38
N VAL A 326 5.01 -1.33 -17.63
CA VAL A 326 5.83 -0.80 -18.73
C VAL A 326 5.11 0.20 -19.61
N THR A 327 3.77 0.14 -19.69
CA THR A 327 2.99 1.02 -20.58
C THR A 327 2.44 2.20 -19.80
N PHE A 328 3.07 3.36 -19.92
CA PHE A 328 2.63 4.59 -19.26
C PHE A 328 2.34 5.66 -20.30
N SER A 329 1.14 6.26 -20.22
CA SER A 329 0.71 7.36 -21.08
C SER A 329 0.88 8.72 -20.39
N SER A 330 0.90 8.73 -19.04
CA SER A 330 1.01 9.92 -18.21
C SER A 330 1.72 9.63 -16.89
N LYS A 331 2.13 10.67 -16.17
CA LYS A 331 2.63 10.50 -14.79
C LYS A 331 1.59 9.86 -13.86
N ASP A 332 0.29 10.06 -14.13
CA ASP A 332 -0.80 9.51 -13.34
C ASP A 332 -0.81 7.98 -13.39
N ASP A 333 -0.42 7.38 -14.53
CA ASP A 333 -0.26 5.93 -14.65
C ASP A 333 0.88 5.42 -13.75
N VAL A 334 2.03 6.12 -13.72
CA VAL A 334 3.14 5.77 -12.83
C VAL A 334 2.75 5.93 -11.37
N LEU A 335 2.06 7.02 -11.02
CA LEU A 335 1.57 7.24 -9.65
C LEU A 335 0.55 6.17 -9.25
N THR A 336 -0.31 5.73 -10.17
CA THR A 336 -1.28 4.64 -9.94
C THR A 336 -0.54 3.31 -9.71
N LEU A 337 0.48 3.01 -10.50
CA LEU A 337 1.34 1.85 -10.23
C LEU A 337 1.96 1.92 -8.83
N LEU A 338 2.49 3.09 -8.43
CA LEU A 338 3.07 3.26 -7.09
C LEU A 338 2.06 3.08 -5.95
N ILE A 339 0.76 3.32 -6.19
CA ILE A 339 -0.31 2.97 -5.24
C ILE A 339 -0.40 1.44 -5.09
N HIS A 340 -0.45 0.69 -6.19
CA HIS A 340 -0.54 -0.77 -6.15
C HIS A 340 0.71 -1.44 -5.58
N LEU A 341 1.88 -0.84 -5.77
CA LEU A 341 3.13 -1.28 -5.16
C LEU A 341 3.24 -0.92 -3.66
N GLY A 342 2.37 -0.04 -3.15
CA GLY A 342 2.34 0.38 -1.74
C GLY A 342 3.28 1.54 -1.40
N TYR A 343 3.81 2.25 -2.38
CA TYR A 343 4.60 3.47 -2.15
C TYR A 343 3.75 4.73 -2.00
N LEU A 344 2.53 4.68 -2.49
CA LEU A 344 1.54 5.74 -2.36
C LEU A 344 0.23 5.16 -1.84
N THR A 345 -0.62 6.02 -1.32
CA THR A 345 -2.01 5.71 -0.99
C THR A 345 -2.95 6.62 -1.75
N TYR A 346 -4.18 6.18 -1.94
CA TYR A 346 -5.19 6.88 -2.71
C TYR A 346 -6.45 7.10 -1.89
N ASP A 347 -6.90 8.33 -1.82
CA ASP A 347 -8.20 8.68 -1.26
C ASP A 347 -9.24 8.68 -2.38
N PHE A 348 -10.09 7.67 -2.38
CA PHE A 348 -11.12 7.46 -3.39
C PHE A 348 -12.12 8.64 -3.46
N THR A 349 -12.43 9.25 -2.32
CA THR A 349 -13.42 10.35 -2.22
C THR A 349 -12.88 11.65 -2.83
N THR A 350 -11.63 11.98 -2.51
CA THR A 350 -11.01 13.23 -2.99
C THR A 350 -10.22 13.04 -4.28
N LYS A 351 -10.04 11.81 -4.76
CA LYS A 351 -9.19 11.41 -5.90
C LYS A 351 -7.76 11.90 -5.77
N LYS A 352 -7.24 11.92 -4.54
CA LYS A 352 -5.89 12.39 -4.26
C LYS A 352 -4.97 11.27 -3.83
N VAL A 353 -3.73 11.36 -4.29
CA VAL A 353 -2.63 10.49 -3.92
C VAL A 353 -1.67 11.21 -2.97
N PHE A 354 -1.09 10.49 -2.03
CA PHE A 354 -0.09 11.00 -1.08
C PHE A 354 0.77 9.85 -0.52
N ILE A 355 1.91 10.19 0.10
CA ILE A 355 2.77 9.23 0.78
C ILE A 355 2.06 8.77 2.06
N PRO A 356 1.84 7.45 2.26
CA PRO A 356 0.96 6.97 3.33
C PRO A 356 1.50 7.26 4.74
N ASN A 357 2.79 7.06 4.97
CA ASN A 357 3.35 7.08 6.32
C ASN A 357 4.83 7.43 6.36
N TYR A 358 5.38 7.48 7.57
CA TYR A 358 6.75 7.89 7.78
C TYR A 358 7.76 6.86 7.24
N GLU A 359 7.48 5.56 7.34
CA GLU A 359 8.33 4.51 6.79
C GLU A 359 8.54 4.69 5.28
N ILE A 360 7.47 4.89 4.54
CA ILE A 360 7.52 5.10 3.08
C ILE A 360 8.17 6.44 2.74
N SER A 361 7.93 7.48 3.54
CA SER A 361 8.60 8.78 3.37
C SER A 361 10.13 8.67 3.49
N GLU A 362 10.63 7.88 4.45
CA GLU A 362 12.07 7.60 4.60
C GLU A 362 12.62 6.78 3.42
N GLN A 363 11.82 5.89 2.84
CA GLN A 363 12.22 5.17 1.62
C GLN A 363 12.40 6.11 0.43
N TYR A 364 11.46 7.04 0.19
CA TYR A 364 11.61 8.06 -0.84
C TYR A 364 12.86 8.91 -0.61
N ALA A 365 13.06 9.42 0.61
CA ALA A 365 14.23 10.23 0.95
C ALA A 365 15.55 9.48 0.71
N SER A 366 15.60 8.19 1.04
CA SER A 366 16.77 7.34 0.83
C SER A 366 17.01 7.05 -0.66
N THR A 367 15.96 6.75 -1.42
CA THR A 367 16.04 6.53 -2.87
C THR A 367 16.57 7.78 -3.58
N ILE A 368 16.06 8.95 -3.24
CA ILE A 368 16.49 10.24 -3.81
C ILE A 368 17.97 10.52 -3.50
N LYS A 369 18.46 10.17 -2.32
CA LYS A 369 19.89 10.29 -1.98
C LYS A 369 20.77 9.42 -2.90
N VAL A 370 20.34 8.19 -3.18
CA VAL A 370 21.07 7.27 -4.08
C VAL A 370 21.01 7.76 -5.53
N MET A 371 19.90 8.34 -5.97
CA MET A 371 19.73 8.88 -7.33
C MET A 371 20.52 10.16 -7.59
N GLY A 372 21.10 10.78 -6.55
CA GLY A 372 21.91 11.97 -6.69
C GLY A 372 21.13 13.22 -7.11
N TRP A 373 19.88 13.37 -6.64
CA TRP A 373 19.14 14.63 -6.76
C TRP A 373 19.73 15.67 -5.80
N TYR A 374 20.87 16.24 -6.22
CA TYR A 374 21.73 17.05 -5.36
C TYR A 374 21.00 18.18 -4.67
N GLU A 375 20.05 18.84 -5.34
CA GLU A 375 19.30 19.98 -4.81
C GLU A 375 18.40 19.54 -3.64
N VAL A 376 17.67 18.42 -3.82
CA VAL A 376 16.80 17.87 -2.77
C VAL A 376 17.64 17.29 -1.63
N VAL A 377 18.73 16.59 -1.95
CA VAL A 377 19.66 16.05 -0.94
C VAL A 377 20.28 17.16 -0.09
N LYS A 378 20.63 18.27 -0.72
CA LYS A 378 21.18 19.44 -0.03
C LYS A 378 20.14 20.05 0.93
N SER A 379 18.90 20.21 0.48
CA SER A 379 17.79 20.67 1.31
C SER A 379 17.56 19.76 2.52
N LEU A 380 17.58 18.43 2.31
CA LEU A 380 17.44 17.46 3.40
C LEU A 380 18.60 17.52 4.42
N LYS A 381 19.82 17.86 3.99
CA LYS A 381 20.98 18.04 4.89
C LYS A 381 20.89 19.31 5.71
N ILE A 382 20.43 20.40 5.11
CA ILE A 382 20.28 21.70 5.77
C ILE A 382 19.13 21.68 6.78
N SER A 383 18.18 20.76 6.62
CA SER A 383 16.97 20.70 7.43
C SER A 383 17.20 20.55 8.94
N ASP A 384 18.24 19.82 9.37
CA ASP A 384 18.59 19.70 10.79
C ASP A 384 19.09 21.03 11.36
N GLU A 385 19.89 21.79 10.58
CA GLU A 385 20.41 23.11 10.95
C GLU A 385 19.29 24.16 11.01
N LEU A 386 18.37 24.12 10.04
CA LEU A 386 17.22 25.02 10.00
C LEU A 386 16.29 24.81 11.22
N LEU A 387 15.97 23.56 11.54
CA LEU A 387 15.16 23.24 12.71
C LEU A 387 15.83 23.76 13.99
N LYS A 388 17.15 23.55 14.13
CA LYS A 388 17.90 24.04 15.28
C LYS A 388 17.86 25.58 15.36
N ALA A 389 18.14 26.29 14.27
CA ALA A 389 18.08 27.75 14.22
C ALA A 389 16.68 28.29 14.62
N THR A 390 15.61 27.59 14.17
CA THR A 390 14.23 27.94 14.54
C THR A 390 13.98 27.76 16.05
N LEU A 391 14.45 26.67 16.64
CA LEU A 391 14.33 26.41 18.08
C LEU A 391 15.13 27.40 18.92
N ASP A 392 16.26 27.83 18.40
CA ASP A 392 17.13 28.85 19.02
C ASP A 392 16.61 30.29 18.78
N CYS A 393 15.51 30.48 18.02
CA CYS A 393 14.94 31.76 17.61
C CYS A 393 15.91 32.64 16.84
N ASP A 394 16.82 32.07 16.05
CA ASP A 394 17.76 32.78 15.20
C ASP A 394 17.12 33.13 13.84
N GLU A 395 16.39 34.26 13.83
CA GLU A 395 15.61 34.73 12.67
C GLU A 395 16.48 34.95 11.42
N ILE A 396 17.71 35.48 11.62
CA ILE A 396 18.63 35.73 10.51
C ILE A 396 19.09 34.42 9.88
N LYS A 397 19.52 33.49 10.71
CA LYS A 397 19.99 32.19 10.25
C LYS A 397 18.86 31.37 9.56
N VAL A 398 17.64 31.44 10.09
CA VAL A 398 16.47 30.82 9.46
C VAL A 398 16.22 31.40 8.07
N ALA A 399 16.23 32.74 7.93
CA ALA A 399 16.03 33.39 6.64
C ALA A 399 17.14 33.02 5.62
N GLU A 400 18.41 33.01 6.05
CA GLU A 400 19.56 32.63 5.21
C GLU A 400 19.46 31.16 4.72
N LEU A 401 19.14 30.21 5.61
CA LEU A 401 19.03 28.80 5.26
C LEU A 401 17.87 28.56 4.31
N ILE A 402 16.73 29.23 4.50
CA ILE A 402 15.59 29.15 3.61
C ILE A 402 15.95 29.75 2.24
N GLU A 403 16.64 30.88 2.19
CA GLU A 403 17.10 31.48 0.94
C GLU A 403 18.03 30.54 0.17
N GLN A 404 18.96 29.88 0.86
CA GLN A 404 19.83 28.88 0.26
C GLN A 404 19.04 27.70 -0.34
N ILE A 405 18.09 27.15 0.41
CA ILE A 405 17.23 26.04 -0.06
C ILE A 405 16.38 26.48 -1.25
N HIS A 406 15.88 27.72 -1.22
CA HIS A 406 15.13 28.29 -2.32
C HIS A 406 15.99 28.40 -3.59
N GLN A 407 17.18 28.99 -3.50
CA GLN A 407 18.08 29.13 -4.66
C GLN A 407 18.44 27.77 -5.26
N ASP A 408 18.68 26.76 -4.44
CA ASP A 408 19.02 25.41 -4.87
C ASP A 408 17.84 24.70 -5.59
N ASN A 409 16.59 25.04 -5.25
CA ASN A 409 15.39 24.38 -5.81
C ASN A 409 14.63 25.21 -6.86
N THR A 410 15.11 26.39 -7.24
CA THR A 410 14.44 27.28 -8.23
C THR A 410 14.31 26.68 -9.62
N SER A 411 15.12 25.70 -9.98
CA SER A 411 15.01 24.98 -11.25
C SER A 411 13.90 23.94 -11.25
N ILE A 412 13.45 23.50 -10.07
CA ILE A 412 12.54 22.36 -9.87
C ILE A 412 11.13 22.86 -9.51
N ILE A 413 11.03 23.87 -8.67
CA ILE A 413 9.74 24.41 -8.22
C ILE A 413 9.61 25.83 -8.77
N LYS A 414 8.68 26.05 -9.72
CA LYS A 414 8.38 27.39 -10.21
C LYS A 414 7.79 28.23 -9.06
N TYR A 415 8.60 29.16 -8.55
CA TYR A 415 8.28 30.02 -7.42
C TYR A 415 7.38 31.18 -7.82
N ASN A 416 6.09 30.91 -8.01
CA ASN A 416 5.17 31.92 -8.50
C ASN A 416 4.05 32.26 -7.49
N ASP A 417 3.94 31.50 -6.38
CA ASP A 417 2.85 31.68 -5.42
C ASP A 417 3.19 31.12 -4.01
N GLU A 418 2.31 31.39 -3.06
CA GLU A 418 2.37 30.91 -1.67
C GLU A 418 2.41 29.37 -1.57
N ASN A 419 1.77 28.65 -2.49
CA ASN A 419 1.75 27.18 -2.46
C ASN A 419 3.12 26.58 -2.77
N SER A 420 3.83 27.17 -3.73
CA SER A 420 5.20 26.78 -4.09
C SER A 420 6.16 27.04 -2.94
N LEU A 421 6.03 28.21 -2.28
CA LEU A 421 6.79 28.55 -1.07
C LEU A 421 6.53 27.54 0.04
N SER A 422 5.27 27.20 0.29
CA SER A 422 4.87 26.20 1.28
C SER A 422 5.49 24.81 1.03
N CYS A 423 5.65 24.39 -0.23
CA CYS A 423 6.32 23.13 -0.55
C CYS A 423 7.81 23.17 -0.20
N VAL A 424 8.50 24.24 -0.55
CA VAL A 424 9.94 24.39 -0.24
C VAL A 424 10.17 24.44 1.27
N ILE A 425 9.37 25.22 2.01
CA ILE A 425 9.47 25.27 3.47
C ILE A 425 9.19 23.92 4.10
N SER A 426 8.20 23.17 3.59
CA SER A 426 7.90 21.82 4.08
C SER A 426 9.05 20.83 3.88
N LEU A 427 9.80 20.95 2.78
CA LEU A 427 11.02 20.19 2.52
C LEU A 427 12.19 20.67 3.38
N ALA A 428 12.31 21.99 3.55
CA ALA A 428 13.32 22.60 4.37
C ALA A 428 13.26 22.12 5.83
N TYR A 429 12.06 21.87 6.34
CA TYR A 429 11.82 21.32 7.68
C TYR A 429 11.62 19.80 7.69
N TYR A 430 12.11 19.06 6.69
CA TYR A 430 11.90 17.62 6.62
C TYR A 430 12.37 16.87 7.87
N SER A 431 13.51 17.25 8.45
CA SER A 431 14.07 16.62 9.65
C SER A 431 13.18 16.77 10.89
N ALA A 432 12.37 17.84 10.96
CA ALA A 432 11.42 18.03 12.06
C ALA A 432 10.45 16.86 12.19
N ARG A 433 10.17 16.14 11.12
CA ARG A 433 9.29 14.94 11.12
C ARG A 433 9.83 13.82 12.00
N LYS A 434 11.11 13.81 12.38
CA LYS A 434 11.67 12.84 13.33
C LYS A 434 11.10 13.02 14.74
N THR A 435 10.86 14.24 15.15
CA THR A 435 10.49 14.62 16.53
C THR A 435 9.14 15.31 16.66
N TYR A 436 8.53 15.67 15.54
CA TYR A 436 7.24 16.35 15.47
C TYR A 436 6.25 15.58 14.59
N THR A 437 4.97 15.75 14.89
CA THR A 437 3.88 15.50 13.94
C THR A 437 3.78 16.71 13.03
N PHE A 438 3.76 16.51 11.73
CA PHE A 438 3.74 17.55 10.70
C PHE A 438 2.35 17.63 10.08
N GLU A 439 1.75 18.81 10.10
CA GLU A 439 0.44 19.07 9.51
C GLU A 439 0.52 20.30 8.59
N ARG A 440 -0.13 20.20 7.42
CA ARG A 440 -0.29 21.32 6.49
C ARG A 440 -1.74 21.73 6.42
N LYS A 441 -1.98 23.06 6.35
CA LYS A 441 -3.32 23.64 6.26
C LYS A 441 -4.23 23.11 7.37
N LEU A 442 -3.71 23.10 8.59
CA LEU A 442 -4.48 22.65 9.76
C LEU A 442 -5.59 23.66 10.06
N PRO A 443 -6.88 23.24 10.14
CA PRO A 443 -7.95 24.12 10.62
C PRO A 443 -7.62 24.69 11.99
N ALA A 444 -7.55 26.01 12.09
CA ALA A 444 -7.09 26.69 13.29
C ALA A 444 -7.82 28.02 13.49
N GLY A 445 -8.44 28.20 14.64
CA GLY A 445 -9.15 29.43 14.97
C GLY A 445 -10.17 29.83 13.89
N LYS A 446 -9.91 30.98 13.24
CA LYS A 446 -10.79 31.54 12.19
C LYS A 446 -10.31 31.22 10.76
N GLY A 447 -9.31 30.33 10.60
CA GLY A 447 -8.72 30.01 9.29
C GLY A 447 -7.94 28.69 9.30
N TYR A 448 -6.84 28.69 8.56
CA TYR A 448 -5.96 27.52 8.43
C TYR A 448 -4.51 27.96 8.66
N ALA A 449 -3.81 27.32 9.59
CA ALA A 449 -2.37 27.48 9.73
C ALA A 449 -1.66 26.75 8.58
N GLU A 450 -0.74 27.43 7.90
CA GLU A 450 -0.07 26.86 6.71
C GLU A 450 0.74 25.61 7.05
N ILE A 451 1.57 25.68 8.11
CA ILE A 451 2.38 24.55 8.58
C ILE A 451 2.38 24.54 10.11
N VAL A 452 2.14 23.36 10.68
CA VAL A 452 2.17 23.15 12.12
C VAL A 452 3.02 21.93 12.44
N PHE A 453 3.94 22.10 13.39
CA PHE A 453 4.73 21.02 13.98
C PHE A 453 4.33 20.83 15.45
N ILE A 454 3.73 19.68 15.75
CA ILE A 454 3.28 19.33 17.11
C ILE A 454 4.30 18.39 17.73
N PRO A 455 4.96 18.76 18.85
CA PRO A 455 5.95 17.90 19.49
C PRO A 455 5.31 16.59 19.92
N ARG A 456 6.07 15.51 19.83
CA ARG A 456 5.62 14.22 20.34
C ARG A 456 5.80 14.13 21.85
N VAL A 457 4.99 13.29 22.50
CA VAL A 457 4.89 13.13 23.96
C VAL A 457 6.23 12.90 24.70
N GLN A 458 7.27 12.50 23.99
CA GLN A 458 8.62 12.26 24.55
C GLN A 458 9.60 13.42 24.34
N ASN A 459 9.15 14.55 23.81
CA ASN A 459 10.02 15.65 23.45
C ASN A 459 9.57 16.95 24.14
N ASN A 460 10.49 17.60 24.86
CA ASN A 460 10.26 18.89 25.53
C ASN A 460 10.39 20.11 24.60
N ASN A 461 10.50 19.91 23.31
CA ASN A 461 10.60 21.01 22.35
C ASN A 461 9.26 21.77 22.22
N PRO A 462 9.29 23.08 21.92
CA PRO A 462 8.08 23.85 21.69
C PRO A 462 7.33 23.38 20.43
N ALA A 463 6.02 23.56 20.38
CA ALA A 463 5.27 23.44 19.13
C ALA A 463 5.65 24.61 18.20
N ILE A 464 5.56 24.40 16.87
CA ILE A 464 5.93 25.44 15.90
C ILE A 464 4.76 25.67 14.95
N ILE A 465 4.32 26.91 14.79
CA ILE A 465 3.31 27.33 13.84
C ILE A 465 3.99 28.27 12.85
N ILE A 466 3.97 27.90 11.57
CA ILE A 466 4.59 28.70 10.51
C ILE A 466 3.49 29.27 9.61
N GLU A 467 3.53 30.55 9.38
CA GLU A 467 2.73 31.27 8.40
C GLU A 467 3.64 31.86 7.33
N LEU A 468 3.19 31.78 6.09
CA LEU A 468 3.96 32.19 4.93
C LEU A 468 3.33 33.42 4.28
N LYS A 469 4.17 34.33 3.81
CA LYS A 469 3.77 35.51 3.02
C LYS A 469 4.63 35.63 1.77
N TYR A 470 4.02 36.17 0.74
CA TYR A 470 4.65 36.42 -0.54
C TYR A 470 4.45 37.91 -0.90
N ASP A 471 5.54 38.65 -1.06
CA ASP A 471 5.54 40.11 -1.28
C ASP A 471 4.87 40.95 -0.16
N HIS A 472 4.96 40.50 1.09
CA HIS A 472 4.48 41.17 2.30
C HIS A 472 5.64 41.37 3.30
N SER A 473 5.41 41.12 4.60
CA SER A 473 6.46 41.06 5.61
C SER A 473 6.32 39.83 6.55
N ALA A 474 7.40 39.48 7.24
CA ALA A 474 7.38 38.41 8.23
C ALA A 474 6.53 38.80 9.47
N GLU A 475 6.49 40.09 9.83
CA GLU A 475 5.64 40.59 10.91
C GLU A 475 4.15 40.49 10.58
N GLU A 476 3.77 40.71 9.30
CA GLU A 476 2.38 40.50 8.87
C GLU A 476 1.98 39.04 8.97
N ALA A 477 2.89 38.09 8.70
CA ALA A 477 2.65 36.68 8.91
C ALA A 477 2.41 36.37 10.41
N LEU A 478 3.26 36.87 11.30
CA LEU A 478 3.06 36.72 12.75
C LEU A 478 1.76 37.35 13.23
N LYS A 479 1.40 38.51 12.73
CA LYS A 479 0.14 39.18 13.03
C LYS A 479 -1.06 38.31 12.61
N GLN A 480 -1.01 37.71 11.44
CA GLN A 480 -2.06 36.79 10.98
C GLN A 480 -2.23 35.59 11.90
N ILE A 481 -1.13 34.94 12.35
CA ILE A 481 -1.22 33.82 13.31
C ILE A 481 -1.98 34.23 14.57
N LYS A 482 -1.73 35.45 15.08
CA LYS A 482 -2.38 35.96 16.28
C LYS A 482 -3.85 36.34 16.04
N ASP A 483 -4.12 37.15 15.00
CA ASP A 483 -5.47 37.63 14.68
C ASP A 483 -6.43 36.48 14.37
N MET A 484 -5.95 35.43 13.74
CA MET A 484 -6.71 34.23 13.41
C MET A 484 -6.69 33.17 14.49
N GLN A 485 -6.00 33.38 15.62
CA GLN A 485 -5.94 32.49 16.77
C GLN A 485 -5.49 31.08 16.43
N TYR A 486 -4.45 30.94 15.57
CA TYR A 486 -3.97 29.63 15.12
C TYR A 486 -3.46 28.75 16.25
N ALA A 487 -2.98 29.31 17.36
CA ALA A 487 -2.59 28.53 18.54
C ALA A 487 -3.73 27.70 19.16
N ASP A 488 -4.98 28.03 18.84
CA ASP A 488 -6.14 27.27 19.33
C ASP A 488 -6.27 25.87 18.73
N CYS A 489 -5.61 25.60 17.58
CA CYS A 489 -5.55 24.24 17.03
C CYS A 489 -4.76 23.25 17.92
N LEU A 490 -3.94 23.76 18.83
CA LEU A 490 -3.13 22.98 19.77
C LEU A 490 -3.83 22.83 21.14
N LYS A 491 -5.14 22.61 21.18
CA LYS A 491 -5.96 22.59 22.43
C LYS A 491 -5.42 21.69 23.52
N ASP A 492 -4.88 20.54 23.14
CA ASP A 492 -4.37 19.51 24.05
C ASP A 492 -2.87 19.67 24.37
N TYR A 493 -2.23 20.73 23.84
CA TYR A 493 -0.83 21.01 24.07
C TYR A 493 -0.66 22.14 25.10
N SER A 494 0.09 21.89 26.16
CA SER A 494 0.31 22.82 27.27
C SER A 494 1.73 23.38 27.36
N GLY A 495 2.55 23.21 26.32
CA GLY A 495 3.94 23.65 26.27
C GLY A 495 4.14 25.03 25.67
N GLU A 496 5.40 25.35 25.40
CA GLU A 496 5.77 26.57 24.66
C GLU A 496 5.43 26.41 23.17
N ILE A 497 5.06 27.52 22.53
CA ILE A 497 4.76 27.57 21.07
C ILE A 497 5.64 28.63 20.45
N LEU A 498 6.31 28.29 19.35
CA LEU A 498 6.99 29.24 18.48
C LEU A 498 6.05 29.62 17.33
N LEU A 499 5.76 30.90 17.21
CA LEU A 499 5.09 31.50 16.08
C LEU A 499 6.17 31.99 15.11
N VAL A 500 6.16 31.48 13.87
CA VAL A 500 7.19 31.76 12.87
C VAL A 500 6.53 32.37 11.64
N GLY A 501 6.84 33.63 11.37
CA GLY A 501 6.46 34.32 10.14
C GLY A 501 7.59 34.26 9.13
N ILE A 502 7.33 33.81 7.92
CA ILE A 502 8.30 33.76 6.82
C ILE A 502 7.72 34.51 5.63
N ASN A 503 8.48 35.49 5.10
CA ASN A 503 8.13 36.24 3.91
C ASN A 503 9.17 36.05 2.81
N TYR A 504 8.72 35.94 1.56
CA TYR A 504 9.57 36.03 0.38
C TYR A 504 9.27 37.31 -0.40
N ASN A 505 10.27 38.13 -0.61
CA ASN A 505 10.15 39.35 -1.38
C ASN A 505 10.64 39.12 -2.82
N LYS A 506 9.71 39.18 -3.77
CA LYS A 506 9.96 38.92 -5.20
C LYS A 506 10.94 39.90 -5.84
N LYS A 507 10.97 41.18 -5.38
CA LYS A 507 11.84 42.24 -5.95
C LYS A 507 13.28 42.04 -5.51
N THR A 508 13.49 41.81 -4.23
CA THR A 508 14.84 41.64 -3.64
C THR A 508 15.32 40.19 -3.74
N LYS A 509 14.41 39.24 -4.00
CA LYS A 509 14.64 37.79 -3.98
C LYS A 509 15.17 37.27 -2.63
N LYS A 510 14.82 37.94 -1.55
CA LYS A 510 15.25 37.63 -0.19
C LYS A 510 14.10 37.09 0.65
N HIS A 511 14.48 36.27 1.63
CA HIS A 511 13.56 35.81 2.68
C HIS A 511 13.78 36.66 3.94
N GLU A 512 12.67 36.82 4.67
CA GLU A 512 12.63 37.45 5.99
C GLU A 512 11.95 36.45 6.94
N CYS A 513 12.43 36.40 8.17
CA CYS A 513 11.86 35.57 9.21
C CYS A 513 11.67 36.37 10.48
N SER A 514 10.55 36.20 11.16
CA SER A 514 10.31 36.69 12.52
C SER A 514 9.75 35.56 13.38
N ILE A 515 10.28 35.45 14.61
CA ILE A 515 9.95 34.37 15.53
C ILE A 515 9.51 34.93 16.86
N GLU A 516 8.35 34.51 17.35
CA GLU A 516 7.86 34.90 18.65
C GLU A 516 7.52 33.68 19.49
N LYS A 517 7.92 33.71 20.75
CA LYS A 517 7.68 32.65 21.71
C LYS A 517 6.51 32.99 22.61
N ILE A 518 5.53 32.10 22.68
CA ILE A 518 4.38 32.25 23.57
C ILE A 518 4.26 31.04 24.49
N LYS A 519 3.71 31.25 25.70
CA LYS A 519 3.30 30.18 26.60
C LYS A 519 1.79 30.04 26.53
N LYS A 520 1.33 28.82 26.42
CA LYS A 520 -0.09 28.51 26.49
C LYS A 520 -0.49 28.15 27.90
#